data_810497a12954797d73c3088931293367
#
_entry.id   810497a12954797d73c3088931293367
#
_cell.length_a   1.000
_cell.length_b   1.000
_cell.length_c   1.000
_cell.angle_alpha   90.00
_cell.angle_beta   90.00
_cell.angle_gamma   90.00
#
_symmetry.space_group_name_H-M   'P 1'
#
loop_
_entity.id
_entity.type
_entity.pdbx_description
1 polymer ?
#
loop_
_entity_poly.entity_id
_entity_poly.type
_entity_poly.pdbx_seq_one_letter_code
_entity_poly.pdbx_strand_id
1 'polypeptide(L)'
;MKFRLHPILLPVFILLAVMGGLAAYAIVFGSLLFHEAGHLVAAKANRMRVRSITILPYGGELEIAGRADHSRRARLLLALGGPIATTLLLLVAMTVTFPGSMDVMRIQLLILLVNLLPILPLDGGQALLALTEREESRYFDQTAFLLFSIGFLVVGISVLLTGLPETALLISLAVFLCLQNISVFRFRRYQRIYEQLKRNNLT
;
A
#
# COMPACT_ATOMS: atom_id res chain seq x y z
N MET A 1 14.05 -11.73 10.33
CA MET A 1 12.71 -11.16 10.16
C MET A 1 12.14 -10.92 11.55
N LYS A 2 11.77 -9.68 11.89
CA LYS A 2 11.12 -9.34 13.17
C LYS A 2 9.62 -9.19 12.93
N PHE A 3 8.81 -9.86 13.76
CA PHE A 3 7.36 -9.71 13.74
C PHE A 3 6.96 -8.78 14.88
N ARG A 4 6.15 -7.75 14.59
CA ARG A 4 5.73 -6.75 15.58
C ARG A 4 4.22 -6.56 15.49
N LEU A 5 3.56 -6.56 16.64
CA LEU A 5 2.19 -6.11 16.78
C LEU A 5 2.22 -4.67 17.28
N HIS A 6 1.56 -3.77 16.58
CA HIS A 6 1.50 -2.37 17.00
C HIS A 6 0.58 -2.24 18.23
N PRO A 7 0.99 -1.55 19.30
CA PRO A 7 0.20 -1.46 20.54
C PRO A 7 -1.22 -0.91 20.34
N ILE A 8 -1.44 -0.10 19.30
CA ILE A 8 -2.75 0.49 18.96
C ILE A 8 -3.80 -0.56 18.54
N LEU A 9 -3.39 -1.77 18.19
CA LEU A 9 -4.32 -2.86 17.87
C LEU A 9 -5.24 -3.17 19.05
N LEU A 10 -4.70 -3.24 20.25
CA LEU A 10 -5.45 -3.62 21.44
C LEU A 10 -6.62 -2.66 21.71
N PRO A 11 -6.42 -1.32 21.84
CA PRO A 11 -7.53 -0.40 22.06
C PRO A 11 -8.54 -0.39 20.90
N VAL A 12 -8.11 -0.56 19.64
CA VAL A 12 -9.03 -0.64 18.51
C VAL A 12 -9.90 -1.87 18.59
N PHE A 13 -9.34 -3.06 18.89
CA PHE A 13 -10.12 -4.28 19.06
C PHE A 13 -11.10 -4.19 20.22
N ILE A 14 -10.69 -3.62 21.36
CA ILE A 14 -11.58 -3.42 22.51
C ILE A 14 -12.75 -2.49 22.14
N LEU A 15 -12.46 -1.36 21.49
CA LEU A 15 -13.48 -0.41 21.07
C LEU A 15 -14.49 -1.06 20.13
N LEU A 16 -14.02 -1.81 19.13
CA LEU A 16 -14.88 -2.50 18.16
C LEU A 16 -15.69 -3.63 18.81
N ALA A 17 -15.14 -4.32 19.80
CA ALA A 17 -15.86 -5.33 20.56
C ALA A 17 -17.03 -4.70 21.35
N VAL A 18 -16.79 -3.55 22.01
CA VAL A 18 -17.82 -2.82 22.76
C VAL A 18 -18.90 -2.26 21.83
N MET A 19 -18.51 -1.77 20.63
CA MET A 19 -19.44 -1.21 19.64
C MET A 19 -20.18 -2.27 18.81
N GLY A 20 -19.89 -3.58 18.99
CA GLY A 20 -20.48 -4.67 18.21
C GLY A 20 -19.97 -4.77 16.76
N GLY A 21 -18.94 -4.01 16.37
CA GLY A 21 -18.37 -3.97 15.01
C GLY A 21 -17.27 -5.00 14.75
N LEU A 22 -16.96 -5.86 15.72
CA LEU A 22 -15.79 -6.76 15.65
C LEU A 22 -15.85 -7.74 14.49
N ALA A 23 -17.04 -8.31 14.19
CA ALA A 23 -17.19 -9.28 13.10
C ALA A 23 -16.92 -8.65 11.71
N ALA A 24 -17.53 -7.49 11.45
CA ALA A 24 -17.31 -6.76 10.20
C ALA A 24 -15.83 -6.35 10.04
N TYR A 25 -15.23 -5.85 11.12
CA TYR A 25 -13.81 -5.50 11.11
C TYR A 25 -12.91 -6.72 10.93
N ALA A 26 -13.24 -7.88 11.48
CA ALA A 26 -12.45 -9.10 11.31
C ALA A 26 -12.35 -9.52 9.84
N ILE A 27 -13.44 -9.34 9.06
CA ILE A 27 -13.42 -9.61 7.62
C ILE A 27 -12.49 -8.62 6.90
N VAL A 28 -12.61 -7.33 7.18
CA VAL A 28 -11.74 -6.29 6.59
C VAL A 28 -10.29 -6.55 6.94
N PHE A 29 -10.00 -6.74 8.23
CA PHE A 29 -8.66 -6.95 8.74
C PHE A 29 -8.03 -8.24 8.20
N GLY A 30 -8.77 -9.35 8.18
CA GLY A 30 -8.34 -10.61 7.58
C GLY A 30 -8.04 -10.47 6.08
N SER A 31 -8.88 -9.72 5.35
CA SER A 31 -8.69 -9.42 3.93
C SER A 31 -7.41 -8.62 3.68
N LEU A 32 -7.15 -7.60 4.50
CA LEU A 32 -5.92 -6.80 4.42
C LEU A 32 -4.69 -7.64 4.77
N LEU A 33 -4.75 -8.47 5.80
CA LEU A 33 -3.63 -9.36 6.14
C LEU A 33 -3.35 -10.38 5.03
N PHE A 34 -4.38 -10.87 4.36
CA PHE A 34 -4.22 -11.79 3.22
C PHE A 34 -3.57 -11.08 2.03
N HIS A 35 -3.96 -9.84 1.75
CA HIS A 35 -3.31 -8.98 0.77
C HIS A 35 -1.81 -8.79 1.07
N GLU A 36 -1.46 -8.42 2.32
CA GLU A 36 -0.08 -8.26 2.76
C GLU A 36 0.73 -9.57 2.71
N ALA A 37 0.07 -10.70 2.98
CA ALA A 37 0.70 -12.01 2.81
C ALA A 37 1.12 -12.26 1.35
N GLY A 38 0.36 -11.75 0.38
CA GLY A 38 0.72 -11.77 -1.04
C GLY A 38 2.04 -11.05 -1.32
N HIS A 39 2.23 -9.85 -0.76
CA HIS A 39 3.50 -9.11 -0.84
C HIS A 39 4.65 -9.87 -0.18
N LEU A 40 4.40 -10.49 0.97
CA LEU A 40 5.40 -11.29 1.67
C LEU A 40 5.85 -12.51 0.85
N VAL A 41 4.90 -13.21 0.23
CA VAL A 41 5.19 -14.35 -0.67
C VAL A 41 6.02 -13.86 -1.86
N ALA A 42 5.62 -12.76 -2.50
CA ALA A 42 6.35 -12.17 -3.62
C ALA A 42 7.77 -11.73 -3.22
N ALA A 43 7.94 -11.11 -2.04
CA ALA A 43 9.24 -10.74 -1.51
C ALA A 43 10.16 -11.95 -1.32
N LYS A 44 9.66 -13.04 -0.68
CA LYS A 44 10.41 -14.26 -0.46
C LYS A 44 10.77 -14.98 -1.77
N ALA A 45 9.82 -15.07 -2.71
CA ALA A 45 10.04 -15.67 -4.03
C ALA A 45 11.16 -14.96 -4.80
N ASN A 46 11.26 -13.63 -4.65
CA ASN A 46 12.31 -12.82 -5.26
C ASN A 46 13.56 -12.67 -4.38
N ARG A 47 13.71 -13.48 -3.32
CA ARG A 47 14.85 -13.49 -2.39
C ARG A 47 15.13 -12.12 -1.76
N MET A 48 14.11 -11.30 -1.58
CA MET A 48 14.23 -10.01 -0.91
C MET A 48 14.37 -10.20 0.59
N ARG A 49 15.22 -9.41 1.23
CA ARG A 49 15.45 -9.47 2.67
C ARG A 49 14.37 -8.68 3.41
N VAL A 50 13.37 -9.38 3.95
CA VAL A 50 12.36 -8.79 4.83
C VAL A 50 12.98 -8.52 6.20
N ARG A 51 12.99 -7.25 6.64
CA ARG A 51 13.49 -6.81 7.96
C ARG A 51 12.46 -7.03 9.05
N SER A 52 11.28 -6.47 8.84
CA SER A 52 10.17 -6.55 9.80
C SER A 52 8.82 -6.60 9.09
N ILE A 53 7.87 -7.21 9.80
CA ILE A 53 6.45 -7.16 9.48
C ILE A 53 5.79 -6.55 10.71
N THR A 54 5.13 -5.40 10.54
CA THR A 54 4.38 -4.74 11.61
C THR A 54 2.90 -4.84 11.29
N ILE A 55 2.12 -5.42 12.18
CA ILE A 55 0.67 -5.50 12.06
C ILE A 55 0.05 -4.26 12.70
N LEU A 56 -0.74 -3.54 11.91
CA LEU A 56 -1.44 -2.31 12.23
C LEU A 56 -2.96 -2.53 12.11
N PRO A 57 -3.81 -1.70 12.70
CA PRO A 57 -5.26 -1.85 12.58
C PRO A 57 -5.80 -1.81 11.14
N TYR A 58 -5.08 -1.17 10.25
CA TYR A 58 -5.44 -1.01 8.84
C TYR A 58 -4.66 -1.97 7.90
N GLY A 59 -4.05 -3.02 8.44
CA GLY A 59 -3.33 -4.04 7.67
C GLY A 59 -1.93 -4.32 8.20
N GLY A 60 -1.05 -4.80 7.33
CA GLY A 60 0.36 -5.06 7.63
C GLY A 60 1.28 -4.05 6.95
N GLU A 61 2.42 -3.79 7.55
CA GLU A 61 3.50 -3.01 6.93
C GLU A 61 4.73 -3.88 6.79
N LEU A 62 5.18 -4.04 5.54
CA LEU A 62 6.32 -4.87 5.18
C LEU A 62 7.56 -4.01 4.93
N GLU A 63 8.55 -4.10 5.83
CA GLU A 63 9.84 -3.43 5.67
C GLU A 63 10.84 -4.33 4.93
N ILE A 64 11.22 -3.94 3.72
CA ILE A 64 12.18 -4.66 2.88
C ILE A 64 13.48 -3.89 2.79
N ALA A 65 14.60 -4.55 3.16
CA ALA A 65 15.93 -3.97 3.07
C ALA A 65 16.36 -3.80 1.61
N GLY A 66 16.82 -2.59 1.25
CA GLY A 66 17.33 -2.34 -0.09
C GLY A 66 16.29 -2.55 -1.19
N ARG A 67 15.00 -2.31 -0.91
CA ARG A 67 13.91 -2.48 -1.89
C ARG A 67 14.24 -1.82 -3.23
N ALA A 68 14.87 -0.66 -3.16
CA ALA A 68 15.26 0.11 -4.32
C ALA A 68 16.37 -0.56 -5.15
N ASP A 69 17.21 -1.37 -4.56
CA ASP A 69 18.39 -1.99 -5.21
C ASP A 69 18.04 -3.27 -5.98
N HIS A 70 16.80 -3.76 -5.82
CA HIS A 70 16.32 -4.94 -6.53
C HIS A 70 15.92 -4.62 -7.98
N SER A 71 15.97 -5.63 -8.84
CA SER A 71 15.60 -5.52 -10.25
C SER A 71 14.16 -5.03 -10.43
N ARG A 72 13.88 -4.38 -11.56
CA ARG A 72 12.53 -3.91 -11.91
C ARG A 72 11.49 -5.01 -11.82
N ARG A 73 11.81 -6.21 -12.34
CA ARG A 73 10.91 -7.37 -12.28
C ARG A 73 10.58 -7.76 -10.85
N ALA A 74 11.57 -7.80 -9.97
CA ALA A 74 11.36 -8.15 -8.57
C ALA A 74 10.49 -7.10 -7.83
N ARG A 75 10.70 -5.80 -8.12
CA ARG A 75 9.88 -4.71 -7.57
C ARG A 75 8.45 -4.72 -8.11
N LEU A 76 8.28 -5.04 -9.41
CA LEU A 76 6.96 -5.20 -10.01
C LEU A 76 6.19 -6.39 -9.41
N LEU A 77 6.85 -7.55 -9.30
CA LEU A 77 6.24 -8.74 -8.69
C LEU A 77 5.91 -8.50 -7.21
N LEU A 78 6.76 -7.76 -6.49
CA LEU A 78 6.47 -7.34 -5.13
C LEU A 78 5.19 -6.49 -5.09
N ALA A 79 5.08 -5.46 -5.92
CA ALA A 79 3.92 -4.58 -5.96
C ALA A 79 2.62 -5.32 -6.36
N LEU A 80 2.71 -6.28 -7.25
CA LEU A 80 1.54 -7.08 -7.68
C LEU A 80 1.19 -8.22 -6.72
N GLY A 81 2.06 -8.54 -5.76
CA GLY A 81 1.85 -9.66 -4.83
C GLY A 81 0.56 -9.57 -4.04
N GLY A 82 0.27 -8.39 -3.46
CA GLY A 82 -0.98 -8.10 -2.76
C GLY A 82 -2.21 -8.18 -3.66
N PRO A 83 -2.26 -7.41 -4.76
CA PRO A 83 -3.35 -7.50 -5.74
C PRO A 83 -3.64 -8.91 -6.25
N ILE A 84 -2.61 -9.72 -6.51
CA ILE A 84 -2.78 -11.13 -6.92
C ILE A 84 -3.44 -11.94 -5.81
N ALA A 85 -2.97 -11.82 -4.57
CA ALA A 85 -3.58 -12.51 -3.42
C ALA A 85 -5.05 -12.10 -3.25
N THR A 86 -5.34 -10.79 -3.30
CA THR A 86 -6.71 -10.25 -3.23
C THR A 86 -7.59 -10.81 -4.34
N THR A 87 -7.09 -10.88 -5.58
CA THR A 87 -7.81 -11.45 -6.71
C THR A 87 -8.11 -12.93 -6.49
N LEU A 88 -7.17 -13.69 -5.97
CA LEU A 88 -7.38 -15.11 -5.65
C LEU A 88 -8.48 -15.30 -4.60
N LEU A 89 -8.45 -14.49 -3.53
CA LEU A 89 -9.50 -14.56 -2.49
C LEU A 89 -10.85 -14.10 -3.02
N LEU A 90 -10.89 -13.11 -3.90
CA LEU A 90 -12.11 -12.68 -4.59
C LEU A 90 -12.69 -13.84 -5.43
N LEU A 91 -11.87 -14.52 -6.21
CA LEU A 91 -12.31 -15.67 -7.01
C LEU A 91 -12.84 -16.81 -6.14
N VAL A 92 -12.21 -17.11 -5.02
CA VAL A 92 -12.71 -18.09 -4.04
C VAL A 92 -14.07 -17.66 -3.50
N ALA A 93 -14.23 -16.40 -3.09
CA ALA A 93 -15.50 -15.89 -2.58
C ALA A 93 -16.63 -15.87 -3.63
N MET A 94 -16.28 -15.79 -4.93
CA MET A 94 -17.26 -15.87 -6.03
C MET A 94 -17.69 -17.30 -6.34
N THR A 95 -16.83 -18.29 -6.12
CA THR A 95 -17.07 -19.69 -6.50
C THR A 95 -17.59 -20.54 -5.35
N VAL A 96 -17.25 -20.17 -4.10
CA VAL A 96 -17.63 -20.92 -2.90
C VAL A 96 -18.63 -20.09 -2.08
N THR A 97 -19.84 -20.63 -1.88
CA THR A 97 -20.85 -19.99 -1.02
C THR A 97 -20.60 -20.34 0.44
N PHE A 98 -20.31 -19.34 1.26
CA PHE A 98 -20.14 -19.46 2.71
C PHE A 98 -20.76 -18.22 3.40
N PRO A 99 -21.11 -18.31 4.69
CA PRO A 99 -21.64 -17.16 5.41
C PRO A 99 -20.67 -15.97 5.34
N GLY A 100 -21.12 -14.80 4.83
CA GLY A 100 -20.29 -13.60 4.65
C GLY A 100 -19.53 -13.54 3.33
N SER A 101 -19.69 -14.48 2.39
CA SER A 101 -19.01 -14.45 1.10
C SER A 101 -19.25 -13.15 0.32
N MET A 102 -20.47 -12.60 0.36
CA MET A 102 -20.80 -11.32 -0.27
C MET A 102 -20.03 -10.14 0.33
N ASP A 103 -19.85 -10.13 1.64
CA ASP A 103 -19.07 -9.09 2.31
C ASP A 103 -17.59 -9.20 1.98
N VAL A 104 -17.05 -10.43 1.97
CA VAL A 104 -15.69 -10.69 1.51
C VAL A 104 -15.51 -10.22 0.07
N MET A 105 -16.42 -10.55 -0.86
CA MET A 105 -16.34 -10.09 -2.26
C MET A 105 -16.28 -8.57 -2.36
N ARG A 106 -17.19 -7.87 -1.67
CA ARG A 106 -17.23 -6.39 -1.67
C ARG A 106 -15.92 -5.80 -1.16
N ILE A 107 -15.40 -6.35 -0.06
CA ILE A 107 -14.17 -5.88 0.57
C ILE A 107 -12.96 -6.17 -0.34
N GLN A 108 -12.86 -7.38 -0.93
CA GLN A 108 -11.78 -7.71 -1.86
C GLN A 108 -11.80 -6.80 -3.08
N LEU A 109 -12.97 -6.53 -3.65
CA LEU A 109 -13.11 -5.62 -4.79
C LEU A 109 -12.67 -4.20 -4.42
N LEU A 110 -13.06 -3.71 -3.25
CA LEU A 110 -12.66 -2.38 -2.77
C LEU A 110 -11.13 -2.30 -2.56
N ILE A 111 -10.54 -3.29 -1.89
CA ILE A 111 -9.09 -3.36 -1.67
C ILE A 111 -8.35 -3.36 -3.03
N LEU A 112 -8.83 -4.16 -3.98
CA LEU A 112 -8.23 -4.27 -5.29
C LEU A 112 -8.31 -2.95 -6.07
N LEU A 113 -9.49 -2.33 -6.13
CA LEU A 113 -9.71 -1.06 -6.82
C LEU A 113 -8.84 0.06 -6.24
N VAL A 114 -8.81 0.18 -4.90
CA VAL A 114 -8.00 1.23 -4.25
C VAL A 114 -6.51 0.97 -4.47
N ASN A 115 -6.03 -0.27 -4.25
CA ASN A 115 -4.59 -0.54 -4.37
C ASN A 115 -4.08 -0.52 -5.81
N LEU A 116 -4.93 -0.72 -6.83
CA LEU A 116 -4.52 -0.61 -8.23
C LEU A 116 -4.55 0.82 -8.77
N LEU A 117 -4.96 1.82 -7.99
CA LEU A 117 -4.87 3.21 -8.42
C LEU A 117 -3.41 3.59 -8.73
N PRO A 118 -3.17 4.39 -9.80
CA PRO A 118 -1.83 4.81 -10.21
C PRO A 118 -1.26 5.92 -9.31
N ILE A 119 -1.31 5.72 -8.00
CA ILE A 119 -0.96 6.70 -6.97
C ILE A 119 0.05 6.08 -6.01
N LEU A 120 1.16 6.76 -5.73
CA LEU A 120 2.04 6.36 -4.63
C LEU A 120 1.38 6.71 -3.27
N PRO A 121 1.58 5.87 -2.25
CA PRO A 121 2.38 4.64 -2.19
C PRO A 121 1.63 3.35 -2.53
N LEU A 122 0.43 3.43 -3.14
CA LEU A 122 -0.40 2.27 -3.49
C LEU A 122 0.31 1.32 -4.47
N ASP A 123 -0.13 0.07 -4.52
CA ASP A 123 0.52 -0.99 -5.31
C ASP A 123 0.52 -0.69 -6.82
N GLY A 124 -0.60 -0.16 -7.35
CA GLY A 124 -0.70 0.26 -8.74
C GLY A 124 0.30 1.35 -9.09
N GLY A 125 0.47 2.35 -8.20
CA GLY A 125 1.49 3.37 -8.35
C GLY A 125 2.91 2.80 -8.31
N GLN A 126 3.17 1.87 -7.42
CA GLN A 126 4.47 1.21 -7.31
C GLN A 126 4.77 0.28 -8.49
N ALA A 127 3.76 -0.43 -8.99
CA ALA A 127 3.88 -1.28 -10.18
C ALA A 127 4.18 -0.43 -11.42
N LEU A 128 3.45 0.65 -11.63
CA LEU A 128 3.70 1.57 -12.74
C LEU A 128 5.07 2.23 -12.65
N LEU A 129 5.48 2.67 -11.46
CA LEU A 129 6.82 3.21 -11.25
C LEU A 129 7.89 2.17 -11.60
N ALA A 130 7.73 0.91 -11.17
CA ALA A 130 8.66 -0.17 -11.50
C ALA A 130 8.74 -0.44 -13.01
N LEU A 131 7.65 -0.24 -13.76
CA LEU A 131 7.60 -0.40 -15.22
C LEU A 131 8.24 0.76 -15.96
N THR A 132 8.03 2.00 -15.51
CA THR A 132 8.44 3.21 -16.22
C THR A 132 9.80 3.73 -15.82
N GLU A 133 10.27 3.41 -14.60
CA GLU A 133 11.54 3.89 -14.06
C GLU A 133 12.74 3.40 -14.87
N ARG A 134 13.63 4.34 -15.26
CA ARG A 134 14.90 4.06 -15.93
C ARG A 134 16.03 4.13 -14.91
N GLU A 135 17.02 3.25 -15.04
CA GLU A 135 18.15 3.22 -14.09
C GLU A 135 18.96 4.53 -14.12
N GLU A 136 19.13 5.12 -15.31
CA GLU A 136 19.88 6.36 -15.51
C GLU A 136 19.16 7.61 -14.96
N SER A 137 17.81 7.64 -15.01
CA SER A 137 16.97 8.79 -14.62
C SER A 137 16.10 8.53 -13.39
N ARG A 138 16.42 7.50 -12.62
CA ARG A 138 15.61 7.00 -11.50
C ARG A 138 15.07 8.09 -10.56
N TYR A 139 15.93 9.03 -10.16
CA TYR A 139 15.52 10.12 -9.29
C TYR A 139 14.49 11.03 -9.96
N PHE A 140 14.69 11.33 -11.24
CA PHE A 140 13.77 12.17 -12.01
C PHE A 140 12.42 11.46 -12.20
N ASP A 141 12.44 10.21 -12.65
CA ASP A 141 11.23 9.40 -12.91
C ASP A 141 10.37 9.26 -11.64
N GLN A 142 10.99 8.97 -10.50
CA GLN A 142 10.29 8.90 -9.22
C GLN A 142 9.72 10.26 -8.80
N THR A 143 10.43 11.36 -9.05
CA THR A 143 9.95 12.70 -8.72
C THR A 143 8.76 13.08 -9.61
N ALA A 144 8.87 12.82 -10.91
CA ALA A 144 7.79 13.04 -11.87
C ALA A 144 6.53 12.23 -11.49
N PHE A 145 6.72 10.96 -11.09
CA PHE A 145 5.61 10.11 -10.68
C PHE A 145 4.96 10.57 -9.36
N LEU A 146 5.73 11.09 -8.40
CA LEU A 146 5.19 11.71 -7.18
C LEU A 146 4.35 12.95 -7.51
N LEU A 147 4.84 13.82 -8.39
CA LEU A 147 4.08 15.00 -8.83
C LEU A 147 2.80 14.61 -9.58
N PHE A 148 2.87 13.59 -10.44
CA PHE A 148 1.70 13.02 -11.09
C PHE A 148 0.69 12.49 -10.06
N SER A 149 1.13 11.74 -9.04
CA SER A 149 0.27 11.22 -7.98
C SER A 149 -0.42 12.34 -7.19
N ILE A 150 0.31 13.41 -6.86
CA ILE A 150 -0.25 14.58 -6.18
C ILE A 150 -1.29 15.27 -7.06
N GLY A 151 -0.98 15.51 -8.33
CA GLY A 151 -1.92 16.13 -9.29
C GLY A 151 -3.19 15.29 -9.46
N PHE A 152 -3.05 13.98 -9.62
CA PHE A 152 -4.17 13.04 -9.73
C PHE A 152 -5.06 13.08 -8.47
N LEU A 153 -4.45 13.11 -7.27
CA LEU A 153 -5.19 13.19 -6.00
C LEU A 153 -5.91 14.53 -5.85
N VAL A 154 -5.29 15.65 -6.25
CA VAL A 154 -5.94 16.97 -6.19
C VAL A 154 -7.16 17.03 -7.10
N VAL A 155 -7.05 16.51 -8.32
CA VAL A 155 -8.19 16.41 -9.25
C VAL A 155 -9.26 15.48 -8.67
N GLY A 156 -8.87 14.32 -8.16
CA GLY A 156 -9.79 13.37 -7.53
C GLY A 156 -10.54 13.98 -6.35
N ILE A 157 -9.87 14.71 -5.46
CA ILE A 157 -10.51 15.43 -4.34
C ILE A 157 -11.52 16.46 -4.88
N SER A 158 -11.15 17.21 -5.91
CA SER A 158 -12.03 18.22 -6.49
C SER A 158 -13.32 17.61 -7.04
N VAL A 159 -13.22 16.43 -7.69
CA VAL A 159 -14.38 15.68 -8.18
C VAL A 159 -15.21 15.11 -7.02
N LEU A 160 -14.56 14.53 -6.00
CA LEU A 160 -15.25 13.96 -4.85
C LEU A 160 -16.00 15.01 -4.02
N LEU A 161 -15.55 16.25 -3.99
CA LEU A 161 -16.24 17.35 -3.30
C LEU A 161 -17.65 17.61 -3.82
N THR A 162 -17.93 17.29 -5.10
CA THR A 162 -19.26 17.45 -5.67
C THR A 162 -20.29 16.45 -5.14
N GLY A 163 -19.83 15.33 -4.54
CA GLY A 163 -20.66 14.24 -3.98
C GLY A 163 -20.81 14.27 -2.47
N LEU A 164 -20.47 15.36 -1.78
CA LEU A 164 -20.65 15.45 -0.32
C LEU A 164 -22.12 15.36 0.08
N PRO A 165 -22.43 14.73 1.23
CA PRO A 165 -21.54 14.18 2.26
C PRO A 165 -21.10 12.71 2.02
N GLU A 166 -21.63 12.02 1.01
CA GLU A 166 -21.46 10.57 0.79
C GLU A 166 -20.00 10.21 0.51
N THR A 167 -19.23 11.11 -0.12
CA THR A 167 -17.82 10.92 -0.49
C THR A 167 -16.82 11.32 0.59
N ALA A 168 -17.28 11.76 1.77
CA ALA A 168 -16.42 12.30 2.83
C ALA A 168 -15.29 11.34 3.25
N LEU A 169 -15.56 10.02 3.33
CA LEU A 169 -14.55 9.02 3.65
C LEU A 169 -13.47 8.91 2.57
N LEU A 170 -13.88 8.92 1.31
CA LEU A 170 -12.96 8.87 0.16
C LEU A 170 -12.11 10.15 0.08
N ILE A 171 -12.69 11.31 0.37
CA ILE A 171 -11.96 12.58 0.46
C ILE A 171 -10.93 12.51 1.57
N SER A 172 -11.27 11.99 2.75
CA SER A 172 -10.33 11.83 3.88
C SER A 172 -9.14 10.96 3.48
N LEU A 173 -9.39 9.84 2.81
CA LEU A 173 -8.35 8.95 2.30
C LEU A 173 -7.47 9.65 1.25
N ALA A 174 -8.08 10.35 0.29
CA ALA A 174 -7.36 11.05 -0.76
C ALA A 174 -6.48 12.19 -0.20
N VAL A 175 -6.98 12.94 0.78
CA VAL A 175 -6.22 13.97 1.49
C VAL A 175 -5.04 13.35 2.25
N PHE A 176 -5.27 12.25 2.97
CA PHE A 176 -4.20 11.53 3.67
C PHE A 176 -3.09 11.08 2.70
N LEU A 177 -3.45 10.45 1.57
CA LEU A 177 -2.49 10.04 0.54
C LEU A 177 -1.76 11.24 -0.08
N CYS A 178 -2.46 12.36 -0.29
CA CYS A 178 -1.86 13.58 -0.82
C CYS A 178 -0.81 14.15 0.15
N LEU A 179 -1.13 14.26 1.43
CA LEU A 179 -0.20 14.71 2.46
C LEU A 179 1.02 13.79 2.58
N GLN A 180 0.83 12.48 2.48
CA GLN A 180 1.90 11.51 2.48
C GLN A 180 2.84 11.69 1.26
N ASN A 181 2.30 11.87 0.07
CA ASN A 181 3.10 12.13 -1.14
C ASN A 181 3.88 13.47 -1.03
N ILE A 182 3.24 14.52 -0.52
CA ILE A 182 3.89 15.83 -0.28
C ILE A 182 5.03 15.66 0.73
N SER A 183 4.82 14.93 1.82
CA SER A 183 5.86 14.64 2.81
C SER A 183 7.05 13.93 2.17
N VAL A 184 6.81 12.85 1.43
CA VAL A 184 7.87 12.11 0.70
C VAL A 184 8.61 13.05 -0.26
N PHE A 185 7.89 13.88 -1.01
CA PHE A 185 8.49 14.84 -1.94
C PHE A 185 9.41 15.85 -1.23
N ARG A 186 8.99 16.40 -0.10
CA ARG A 186 9.81 17.34 0.71
C ARG A 186 11.08 16.69 1.24
N PHE A 187 11.00 15.45 1.71
CA PHE A 187 12.14 14.74 2.28
C PHE A 187 13.13 14.20 1.23
N ARG A 188 12.75 14.09 -0.04
CA ARG A 188 13.64 13.59 -1.11
C ARG A 188 14.91 14.41 -1.29
N ARG A 189 14.85 15.71 -1.10
CA ARG A 189 16.04 16.58 -1.18
C ARG A 189 17.10 16.17 -0.15
N TYR A 190 16.67 15.84 1.05
CA TYR A 190 17.58 15.39 2.13
C TYR A 190 18.14 13.99 1.84
N GLN A 191 17.34 13.08 1.32
CA GLN A 191 17.79 11.74 0.92
C GLN A 191 18.87 11.81 -0.15
N ARG A 192 18.73 12.67 -1.16
CA ARG A 192 19.72 12.86 -2.22
C ARG A 192 21.07 13.34 -1.67
N ILE A 193 21.06 14.31 -0.77
CA ILE A 193 22.28 14.83 -0.13
C ILE A 193 22.93 13.73 0.71
N TYR A 194 22.14 12.99 1.47
CA TYR A 194 22.65 11.88 2.30
C TYR A 194 23.29 10.78 1.46
N GLU A 195 22.69 10.40 0.34
CA GLU A 195 23.25 9.39 -0.58
C GLU A 195 24.54 9.88 -1.24
N GLN A 196 24.64 11.17 -1.60
CA GLN A 196 25.86 11.76 -2.13
C GLN A 196 27.00 11.75 -1.09
N LEU A 197 26.71 12.16 0.15
CA LEU A 197 27.68 12.13 1.25
C LEU A 197 28.17 10.70 1.55
N LYS A 198 27.24 9.74 1.57
CA LYS A 198 27.58 8.33 1.78
C LYS A 198 28.48 7.78 0.66
N ARG A 199 28.26 8.19 -0.58
CA ARG A 199 29.10 7.78 -1.72
C ARG A 199 30.50 8.38 -1.61
N ASN A 200 30.60 9.66 -1.26
CA ASN A 200 31.88 10.35 -1.11
C ASN A 200 32.71 9.85 0.11
N ASN A 201 32.06 9.32 1.14
CA ASN A 201 32.76 8.75 2.30
C ASN A 201 33.20 7.28 2.10
N LEU A 202 32.82 6.65 0.98
CA LEU A 202 33.19 5.28 0.62
C LEU A 202 34.29 5.22 -0.48
N THR A 203 34.67 6.35 -1.00
CA THR A 203 35.83 6.57 -1.88
C THR A 203 36.98 7.21 -1.12
#